data_e2a4beb6ba45d54672381227cdc36b05
#
_entry.id   e2a4beb6ba45d54672381227cdc36b05
#
_cell.length_a   1.000
_cell.length_b   1.000
_cell.length_c   1.000
_cell.angle_alpha   90.00
_cell.angle_beta   90.00
_cell.angle_gamma   90.00
#
_symmetry.space_group_name_H-M   'P 1'
#
loop_
_entity.id
_entity.type
_entity.pdbx_description
1 polymer ?
#
loop_
_entity_poly.entity_id
_entity_poly.type
_entity_poly.pdbx_seq_one_letter_code
_entity_poly.pdbx_strand_id
1 'polypeptide(L)'
;MKILVINPGSTSTKVSVFEDEEVVFTDSVFHDAPLLLSFPTVPDQTPMRKEVTRKFLLDRGMDVSDMDVIVGRGGGAHSQRAGVTVIDKTLYDDTMNNVNGSDHASMLGVLVAYELGIEFHKPAYTLNPTNIDEFIDEARITGISGLYRHAQSHALNQKAICELHAKNTGKDIKDTNYVCAHIDGGITIGAHR
;
A
#
# COMPACT_ATOMS: atom_id res chain seq x y z
N MET A 1 8.90 -7.54 -17.36
CA MET A 1 8.18 -8.11 -16.18
C MET A 1 6.84 -7.40 -16.06
N LYS A 2 5.74 -8.17 -16.00
CA LYS A 2 4.39 -7.61 -15.82
C LYS A 2 4.01 -7.58 -14.35
N ILE A 3 3.63 -6.41 -13.86
CA ILE A 3 3.34 -6.15 -12.44
C ILE A 3 1.90 -5.68 -12.31
N LEU A 4 1.10 -6.42 -11.54
CA LEU A 4 -0.23 -5.98 -11.11
C LEU A 4 -0.09 -5.19 -9.81
N VAL A 5 -0.58 -3.95 -9.79
CA VAL A 5 -0.62 -3.12 -8.59
C VAL A 5 -2.05 -2.87 -8.16
N ILE A 6 -2.36 -3.17 -6.90
CA ILE A 6 -3.69 -3.04 -6.31
C ILE A 6 -3.61 -2.02 -5.17
N ASN A 7 -4.33 -0.91 -5.31
CA ASN A 7 -4.36 0.18 -4.35
C ASN A 7 -5.81 0.49 -3.92
N PRO A 8 -6.33 -0.23 -2.93
CA PRO A 8 -7.67 0.01 -2.41
C PRO A 8 -7.72 1.31 -1.60
N GLY A 9 -8.70 2.12 -1.91
CA GLY A 9 -9.12 3.26 -1.11
C GLY A 9 -10.46 3.01 -0.44
N SER A 10 -10.92 3.95 0.37
CA SER A 10 -12.19 3.83 1.10
C SER A 10 -13.38 3.62 0.17
N THR A 11 -13.42 4.30 -0.97
CA THR A 11 -14.55 4.28 -1.92
C THR A 11 -14.21 3.69 -3.29
N SER A 12 -12.96 3.29 -3.51
CA SER A 12 -12.53 2.79 -4.82
C SER A 12 -11.42 1.77 -4.71
N THR A 13 -11.18 1.03 -5.79
CA THR A 13 -9.97 0.22 -5.97
C THR A 13 -9.27 0.71 -7.23
N LYS A 14 -8.07 1.29 -7.06
CA LYS A 14 -7.20 1.60 -8.18
C LYS A 14 -6.43 0.36 -8.55
N VAL A 15 -6.46 0.01 -9.83
CA VAL A 15 -5.73 -1.11 -10.42
C VAL A 15 -4.82 -0.57 -11.50
N SER A 16 -3.56 -0.99 -11.46
CA SER A 16 -2.57 -0.61 -12.47
C SER A 16 -1.81 -1.85 -12.93
N VAL A 17 -1.46 -1.89 -14.19
CA VAL A 17 -0.53 -2.86 -14.75
C VAL A 17 0.65 -2.12 -15.32
N PHE A 18 1.83 -2.61 -14.97
CA PHE A 18 3.10 -2.13 -15.51
C PHE A 18 3.78 -3.23 -16.31
N GLU A 19 4.51 -2.85 -17.33
CA GLU A 19 5.50 -3.69 -17.98
C GLU A 19 6.87 -3.04 -17.75
N ASP A 20 7.65 -3.65 -16.88
CA ASP A 20 8.87 -3.06 -16.30
C ASP A 20 8.58 -1.69 -15.64
N GLU A 21 9.11 -0.58 -16.16
CA GLU A 21 8.87 0.78 -15.65
C GLU A 21 7.70 1.50 -16.35
N GLU A 22 7.15 0.91 -17.42
CA GLU A 22 6.13 1.55 -18.23
C GLU A 22 4.71 1.21 -17.76
N VAL A 23 3.87 2.22 -17.65
CA VAL A 23 2.45 2.04 -17.30
C VAL A 23 1.71 1.52 -18.51
N VAL A 24 1.22 0.27 -18.45
CA VAL A 24 0.32 -0.27 -19.50
C VAL A 24 -1.06 0.34 -19.36
N PHE A 25 -1.61 0.35 -18.15
CA PHE A 25 -2.80 1.12 -17.81
C PHE A 25 -2.89 1.36 -16.28
N THR A 26 -3.63 2.38 -15.92
CA THR A 26 -4.04 2.66 -14.54
C THR A 26 -5.42 3.28 -14.53
N ASP A 27 -6.31 2.77 -13.67
CA ASP A 27 -7.66 3.29 -13.54
C ASP A 27 -8.25 2.91 -12.19
N SER A 28 -9.41 3.47 -11.84
CA SER A 28 -10.09 3.25 -10.56
C SER A 28 -11.50 2.73 -10.76
N VAL A 29 -11.83 1.67 -10.05
CA VAL A 29 -13.21 1.18 -9.94
C VAL A 29 -13.82 1.75 -8.67
N PHE A 30 -14.88 2.52 -8.81
CA PHE A 30 -15.61 3.08 -7.68
C PHE A 30 -16.65 2.09 -7.15
N HIS A 31 -16.88 2.14 -5.86
CA HIS A 31 -17.83 1.26 -5.16
C HIS A 31 -18.93 2.07 -4.52
N ASP A 32 -20.15 1.56 -4.59
CA ASP A 32 -21.31 2.20 -3.98
C ASP A 32 -21.20 2.21 -2.45
N ALA A 33 -21.50 3.35 -1.84
CA ALA A 33 -21.43 3.48 -0.39
C ALA A 33 -22.37 2.49 0.36
N PRO A 34 -23.60 2.23 -0.07
CA PRO A 34 -24.45 1.20 0.54
C PRO A 34 -23.82 -0.20 0.52
N LEU A 35 -23.12 -0.59 -0.57
CA LEU A 35 -22.40 -1.86 -0.65
C LEU A 35 -21.27 -1.90 0.38
N LEU A 36 -20.47 -0.86 0.46
CA LEU A 36 -19.33 -0.81 1.39
C LEU A 36 -19.80 -0.86 2.84
N LEU A 37 -20.90 -0.18 3.19
CA LEU A 37 -21.48 -0.18 4.52
C LEU A 37 -22.17 -1.51 4.90
N SER A 38 -22.41 -2.40 3.94
CA SER A 38 -22.98 -3.72 4.22
C SER A 38 -21.97 -4.72 4.80
N PHE A 39 -20.67 -4.44 4.71
CA PHE A 39 -19.62 -5.29 5.27
C PHE A 39 -19.40 -4.97 6.76
N PRO A 40 -19.38 -5.98 7.65
CA PRO A 40 -19.16 -5.76 9.07
C PRO A 40 -17.80 -5.10 9.40
N THR A 41 -16.76 -5.51 8.67
CA THR A 41 -15.38 -4.97 8.83
C THR A 41 -14.75 -4.68 7.47
N VAL A 42 -13.64 -3.93 7.47
CA VAL A 42 -12.90 -3.68 6.24
C VAL A 42 -12.34 -4.98 5.62
N PRO A 43 -11.74 -5.91 6.37
CA PRO A 43 -11.27 -7.18 5.82
C PRO A 43 -12.36 -8.00 5.11
N ASP A 44 -13.62 -7.92 5.53
CA ASP A 44 -14.74 -8.63 4.89
C ASP A 44 -14.99 -8.19 3.44
N GLN A 45 -14.46 -7.04 3.02
CA GLN A 45 -14.53 -6.59 1.63
C GLN A 45 -13.56 -7.34 0.70
N THR A 46 -12.63 -8.14 1.23
CA THR A 46 -11.57 -8.79 0.44
C THR A 46 -12.10 -9.58 -0.76
N PRO A 47 -13.12 -10.45 -0.63
CA PRO A 47 -13.64 -11.21 -1.76
C PRO A 47 -14.20 -10.29 -2.88
N MET A 48 -14.94 -9.26 -2.51
CA MET A 48 -15.50 -8.29 -3.45
C MET A 48 -14.38 -7.53 -4.19
N ARG A 49 -13.37 -7.03 -3.45
CA ARG A 49 -12.26 -6.29 -4.03
C ARG A 49 -11.41 -7.17 -4.95
N LYS A 50 -11.24 -8.44 -4.61
CA LYS A 50 -10.56 -9.43 -5.44
C LYS A 50 -11.29 -9.63 -6.76
N GLU A 51 -12.60 -9.86 -6.72
CA GLU A 51 -13.40 -10.06 -7.93
C GLU A 51 -13.44 -8.82 -8.83
N VAL A 52 -13.55 -7.63 -8.24
CA VAL A 52 -13.45 -6.36 -8.97
C VAL A 52 -12.11 -6.23 -9.68
N THR A 53 -11.01 -6.60 -9.02
CA THR A 53 -9.67 -6.55 -9.62
C THR A 53 -9.55 -7.52 -10.80
N ARG A 54 -10.05 -8.76 -10.65
CA ARG A 54 -10.07 -9.76 -11.72
C ARG A 54 -10.89 -9.29 -12.93
N LYS A 55 -12.14 -8.86 -12.67
CA LYS A 55 -13.02 -8.37 -13.72
C LYS A 55 -12.41 -7.17 -14.45
N PHE A 56 -11.77 -6.27 -13.73
CA PHE A 56 -11.10 -5.11 -14.32
C PHE A 56 -10.01 -5.50 -15.32
N LEU A 57 -9.23 -6.56 -15.03
CA LEU A 57 -8.23 -7.10 -15.94
C LEU A 57 -8.89 -7.77 -17.15
N LEU A 58 -9.88 -8.64 -16.92
CA LEU A 58 -10.59 -9.36 -17.99
C LEU A 58 -11.27 -8.41 -18.99
N ASP A 59 -11.88 -7.34 -18.51
CA ASP A 59 -12.51 -6.30 -19.34
C ASP A 59 -11.48 -5.59 -20.27
N ARG A 60 -10.18 -5.75 -19.99
CA ARG A 60 -9.05 -5.22 -20.79
C ARG A 60 -8.26 -6.30 -21.54
N GLY A 61 -8.81 -7.52 -21.60
CA GLY A 61 -8.20 -8.65 -22.31
C GLY A 61 -6.97 -9.23 -21.61
N MET A 62 -6.84 -9.03 -20.30
CA MET A 62 -5.77 -9.58 -19.48
C MET A 62 -6.34 -10.47 -18.37
N ASP A 63 -5.50 -11.32 -17.82
CA ASP A 63 -5.82 -12.14 -16.64
C ASP A 63 -4.70 -12.02 -15.59
N VAL A 64 -5.00 -12.35 -14.34
CA VAL A 64 -3.99 -12.36 -13.27
C VAL A 64 -2.87 -13.34 -13.57
N SER A 65 -3.17 -14.43 -14.29
CA SER A 65 -2.18 -15.43 -14.75
C SER A 65 -1.11 -14.85 -15.67
N ASP A 66 -1.41 -13.75 -16.38
CA ASP A 66 -0.45 -13.04 -17.26
C ASP A 66 0.58 -12.23 -16.49
N MET A 67 0.38 -12.02 -15.19
CA MET A 67 1.24 -11.22 -14.34
C MET A 67 2.41 -12.05 -13.80
N ASP A 68 3.57 -11.43 -13.67
CA ASP A 68 4.72 -12.04 -13.02
C ASP A 68 4.69 -11.83 -11.51
N VAL A 69 4.17 -10.70 -11.08
CA VAL A 69 4.18 -10.22 -9.68
C VAL A 69 2.89 -9.46 -9.37
N ILE A 70 2.42 -9.60 -8.14
CA ILE A 70 1.30 -8.83 -7.60
C ILE A 70 1.81 -7.93 -6.47
N VAL A 71 1.45 -6.67 -6.50
CA VAL A 71 1.81 -5.68 -5.47
C VAL A 71 0.54 -5.11 -4.84
N GLY A 72 0.37 -5.34 -3.53
CA GLY A 72 -0.68 -4.73 -2.73
C GLY A 72 -0.17 -3.46 -2.04
N ARG A 73 -0.77 -2.31 -2.35
CA ARG A 73 -0.43 -1.06 -1.65
C ARG A 73 -1.14 -1.00 -0.31
N GLY A 74 -0.38 -0.78 0.75
CA GLY A 74 -0.91 -0.60 2.10
C GLY A 74 -0.34 -1.59 3.10
N GLY A 75 -0.85 -1.56 4.30
CA GLY A 75 -0.44 -2.42 5.40
C GLY A 75 -1.47 -2.38 6.51
N GLY A 76 -1.51 -3.38 7.34
CA GLY A 76 -2.43 -3.53 8.46
C GLY A 76 -1.85 -4.42 9.57
N ALA A 77 -0.56 -4.72 9.49
CA ALA A 77 0.16 -5.56 10.43
C ALA A 77 1.05 -4.73 11.38
N HIS A 78 1.91 -5.40 12.14
CA HIS A 78 2.93 -4.78 12.97
C HIS A 78 3.86 -3.86 12.18
N SER A 79 4.57 -2.98 12.87
CA SER A 79 5.58 -2.10 12.27
C SER A 79 6.59 -2.90 11.46
N GLN A 80 6.90 -2.42 10.26
CA GLN A 80 7.78 -3.07 9.31
C GLN A 80 8.99 -2.18 9.01
N ARG A 81 10.04 -2.78 8.47
CA ARG A 81 11.15 -2.02 7.88
C ARG A 81 10.72 -1.45 6.54
N ALA A 82 11.34 -0.34 6.14
CA ALA A 82 11.18 0.19 4.80
C ALA A 82 11.68 -0.79 3.73
N GLY A 83 11.09 -0.67 2.55
CA GLY A 83 11.43 -1.48 1.39
C GLY A 83 10.31 -2.41 0.96
N VAL A 84 10.67 -3.39 0.15
CA VAL A 84 9.76 -4.42 -0.36
C VAL A 84 9.64 -5.54 0.66
N THR A 85 8.42 -5.90 1.00
CA THR A 85 8.09 -7.01 1.91
C THR A 85 7.27 -8.05 1.17
N VAL A 86 7.66 -9.32 1.29
CA VAL A 86 6.85 -10.45 0.80
C VAL A 86 5.57 -10.51 1.62
N ILE A 87 4.43 -10.63 0.94
CA ILE A 87 3.17 -10.91 1.62
C ILE A 87 3.07 -12.42 1.79
N ASP A 88 3.52 -12.88 2.94
CA ASP A 88 3.38 -14.27 3.38
C ASP A 88 2.10 -14.49 4.19
N LYS A 89 1.89 -15.74 4.62
CA LYS A 89 0.72 -16.08 5.44
C LYS A 89 0.68 -15.33 6.77
N THR A 90 1.83 -15.06 7.37
CA THR A 90 1.90 -14.34 8.65
C THR A 90 1.40 -12.90 8.47
N LEU A 91 1.93 -12.19 7.46
CA LEU A 91 1.50 -10.83 7.17
C LEU A 91 0.01 -10.77 6.77
N TYR A 92 -0.47 -11.77 6.03
CA TYR A 92 -1.90 -11.89 5.70
C TYR A 92 -2.75 -12.07 6.96
N ASP A 93 -2.41 -13.02 7.83
CA ASP A 93 -3.16 -13.32 9.06
C ASP A 93 -3.17 -12.12 10.01
N ASP A 94 -2.03 -11.47 10.21
CA ASP A 94 -1.91 -10.26 11.04
C ASP A 94 -2.78 -9.12 10.50
N THR A 95 -2.80 -8.96 9.17
CA THR A 95 -3.63 -7.96 8.51
C THR A 95 -5.11 -8.30 8.62
N MET A 96 -5.50 -9.55 8.38
CA MET A 96 -6.88 -10.03 8.47
C MET A 96 -7.43 -9.87 9.90
N ASN A 97 -6.60 -10.14 10.91
CA ASN A 97 -6.95 -10.01 12.32
C ASN A 97 -6.80 -8.58 12.85
N ASN A 98 -6.41 -7.63 12.01
CA ASN A 98 -6.24 -6.23 12.36
C ASN A 98 -5.40 -6.02 13.62
N VAL A 99 -4.25 -6.68 13.71
CA VAL A 99 -3.41 -6.71 14.91
C VAL A 99 -2.89 -5.34 15.35
N ASN A 100 -2.82 -4.35 14.45
CA ASN A 100 -2.44 -2.98 14.77
C ASN A 100 -3.62 -2.06 15.14
N GLY A 101 -4.86 -2.58 15.09
CA GLY A 101 -6.07 -1.83 15.40
C GLY A 101 -6.44 -0.73 14.38
N SER A 102 -5.87 -0.77 13.18
CA SER A 102 -6.14 0.21 12.12
C SER A 102 -7.20 -0.30 11.16
N ASP A 103 -8.44 0.05 11.37
CA ASP A 103 -9.55 -0.32 10.47
C ASP A 103 -9.59 0.62 9.26
N HIS A 104 -8.66 0.41 8.32
CA HIS A 104 -8.48 1.27 7.17
C HIS A 104 -8.42 0.47 5.86
N ALA A 105 -9.04 0.99 4.80
CA ALA A 105 -9.13 0.32 3.49
C ALA A 105 -7.77 -0.08 2.88
N SER A 106 -6.66 0.53 3.30
CA SER A 106 -5.32 0.13 2.86
C SER A 106 -4.93 -1.31 3.23
N MET A 107 -5.60 -1.92 4.24
CA MET A 107 -5.41 -3.34 4.59
C MET A 107 -5.73 -4.26 3.43
N LEU A 108 -6.75 -3.90 2.66
CA LEU A 108 -7.24 -4.70 1.53
C LEU A 108 -6.20 -4.90 0.43
N GLY A 109 -5.21 -4.01 0.31
CA GLY A 109 -4.12 -4.19 -0.65
C GLY A 109 -3.30 -5.46 -0.37
N VAL A 110 -2.93 -5.67 0.89
CA VAL A 110 -2.23 -6.89 1.34
C VAL A 110 -3.11 -8.12 1.16
N LEU A 111 -4.36 -8.05 1.62
CA LEU A 111 -5.28 -9.18 1.62
C LEU A 111 -5.60 -9.66 0.19
N VAL A 112 -5.97 -8.75 -0.69
CA VAL A 112 -6.30 -9.07 -2.09
C VAL A 112 -5.07 -9.57 -2.85
N ALA A 113 -3.90 -8.94 -2.66
CA ALA A 113 -2.68 -9.36 -3.32
C ALA A 113 -2.25 -10.78 -2.88
N TYR A 114 -2.38 -11.10 -1.59
CA TYR A 114 -2.10 -12.45 -1.10
C TYR A 114 -3.03 -13.49 -1.69
N GLU A 115 -4.36 -13.27 -1.63
CA GLU A 115 -5.33 -14.23 -2.14
C GLU A 115 -5.18 -14.48 -3.64
N LEU A 116 -4.95 -13.44 -4.43
CA LEU A 116 -4.64 -13.60 -5.85
C LEU A 116 -3.30 -14.31 -6.06
N GLY A 117 -2.30 -13.99 -5.24
CA GLY A 117 -1.00 -14.66 -5.28
C GLY A 117 -1.10 -16.17 -5.07
N ILE A 118 -1.89 -16.61 -4.09
CA ILE A 118 -2.14 -18.03 -3.82
C ILE A 118 -2.94 -18.68 -4.97
N GLU A 119 -4.02 -18.03 -5.41
CA GLU A 119 -4.92 -18.57 -6.44
C GLU A 119 -4.21 -18.79 -7.78
N PHE A 120 -3.34 -17.84 -8.17
CA PHE A 120 -2.66 -17.85 -9.47
C PHE A 120 -1.18 -18.26 -9.39
N HIS A 121 -0.72 -18.70 -8.22
CA HIS A 121 0.69 -19.09 -7.98
C HIS A 121 1.69 -17.98 -8.35
N LYS A 122 1.38 -16.74 -7.96
CA LYS A 122 2.22 -15.57 -8.21
C LYS A 122 2.77 -15.02 -6.90
N PRO A 123 4.03 -14.53 -6.89
CA PRO A 123 4.55 -13.85 -5.72
C PRO A 123 3.81 -12.55 -5.45
N ALA A 124 3.49 -12.30 -4.18
CA ALA A 124 2.82 -11.09 -3.74
C ALA A 124 3.71 -10.26 -2.80
N TYR A 125 3.74 -8.95 -3.00
CA TYR A 125 4.56 -8.03 -2.24
C TYR A 125 3.77 -6.79 -1.82
N THR A 126 4.24 -6.15 -0.76
CA THR A 126 3.89 -4.77 -0.40
C THR A 126 5.16 -3.91 -0.32
N LEU A 127 5.00 -2.60 -0.46
CA LEU A 127 6.11 -1.66 -0.49
C LEU A 127 5.83 -0.48 0.43
N ASN A 128 6.77 -0.21 1.34
CA ASN A 128 6.72 0.95 2.24
C ASN A 128 5.31 1.22 2.80
N PRO A 129 4.71 0.28 3.53
CA PRO A 129 3.38 0.45 4.09
C PRO A 129 3.34 1.63 5.08
N THR A 130 2.14 2.07 5.44
CA THR A 130 1.96 3.25 6.33
C THR A 130 2.53 3.08 7.73
N ASN A 131 2.81 1.85 8.13
CA ASN A 131 3.33 1.45 9.44
C ASN A 131 4.83 1.11 9.42
N ILE A 132 5.60 1.55 8.42
CA ILE A 132 7.06 1.46 8.50
C ILE A 132 7.59 2.37 9.61
N ASP A 133 8.55 1.86 10.36
CA ASP A 133 9.15 2.57 11.47
C ASP A 133 10.64 2.85 11.21
N GLU A 134 10.91 4.07 10.80
CA GLU A 134 12.25 4.62 10.57
C GLU A 134 12.51 5.86 11.44
N PHE A 135 11.72 6.02 12.52
CA PHE A 135 11.93 7.14 13.43
C PHE A 135 13.27 7.01 14.14
N ILE A 136 14.02 8.10 14.14
CA ILE A 136 15.12 8.29 15.10
C ILE A 136 14.52 8.46 16.50
N ASP A 137 15.30 8.23 17.54
CA ASP A 137 14.80 8.24 18.93
C ASP A 137 14.21 9.60 19.32
N GLU A 138 14.80 10.70 18.87
CA GLU A 138 14.30 12.06 19.10
C GLU A 138 12.91 12.30 18.51
N ALA A 139 12.59 11.68 17.37
CA ALA A 139 11.28 11.80 16.73
C ALA A 139 10.17 11.06 17.48
N ARG A 140 10.54 10.13 18.40
CA ARG A 140 9.58 9.39 19.24
C ARG A 140 9.13 10.20 20.44
N ILE A 141 9.88 11.20 20.85
CA ILE A 141 9.61 11.98 22.05
C ILE A 141 8.34 12.82 21.85
N THR A 142 7.42 12.71 22.84
CA THR A 142 6.26 13.60 22.94
C THR A 142 6.46 14.59 24.10
N GLY A 143 5.54 15.51 24.30
CA GLY A 143 5.54 16.37 25.48
C GLY A 143 5.08 15.67 26.77
N ILE A 144 4.78 14.37 26.73
CA ILE A 144 4.22 13.60 27.87
C ILE A 144 5.19 12.48 28.22
N SER A 145 5.62 12.41 29.49
CA SER A 145 6.52 11.37 29.97
C SER A 145 5.90 9.98 29.82
N GLY A 146 6.67 9.05 29.26
CA GLY A 146 6.25 7.66 29.06
C GLY A 146 5.33 7.43 27.85
N LEU A 147 4.93 8.47 27.13
CA LEU A 147 4.16 8.36 25.89
C LEU A 147 5.07 8.65 24.69
N TYR A 148 5.23 7.65 23.83
CA TYR A 148 6.06 7.75 22.63
C TYR A 148 5.20 7.74 21.36
N ARG A 149 5.68 8.42 20.32
CA ARG A 149 5.04 8.41 19.01
C ARG A 149 5.24 7.06 18.35
N HIS A 150 4.18 6.56 17.73
CA HIS A 150 4.25 5.45 16.79
C HIS A 150 4.42 5.98 15.36
N ALA A 151 5.23 5.27 14.59
CA ALA A 151 5.42 5.61 13.19
C ALA A 151 4.15 5.25 12.40
N GLN A 152 3.53 6.27 11.81
CA GLN A 152 2.41 6.12 10.89
C GLN A 152 2.42 7.29 9.90
N SER A 153 2.69 7.00 8.63
CA SER A 153 2.83 8.03 7.62
C SER A 153 2.51 7.50 6.22
N HIS A 154 2.34 8.40 5.26
CA HIS A 154 2.26 8.07 3.83
C HIS A 154 3.65 7.85 3.24
N ALA A 155 4.44 6.98 3.87
CA ALA A 155 5.86 6.79 3.58
C ALA A 155 6.15 6.47 2.11
N LEU A 156 5.38 5.57 1.49
CA LEU A 156 5.53 5.23 0.07
C LEU A 156 5.51 6.46 -0.82
N ASN A 157 4.48 7.31 -0.65
CA ASN A 157 4.32 8.49 -1.48
C ASN A 157 5.40 9.55 -1.19
N GLN A 158 5.73 9.77 0.08
CA GLN A 158 6.76 10.73 0.47
C GLN A 158 8.14 10.34 -0.06
N LYS A 159 8.53 9.07 0.09
CA LYS A 159 9.81 8.57 -0.43
C LYS A 159 9.87 8.65 -1.96
N ALA A 160 8.83 8.18 -2.63
CA ALA A 160 8.79 8.19 -4.10
C ALA A 160 8.90 9.61 -4.68
N ILE A 161 8.24 10.61 -4.06
CA ILE A 161 8.33 11.99 -4.57
C ILE A 161 9.69 12.63 -4.28
N CYS A 162 10.33 12.30 -3.17
CA CYS A 162 11.69 12.75 -2.86
C CYS A 162 12.70 12.17 -3.87
N GLU A 163 12.61 10.88 -4.16
CA GLU A 163 13.45 10.19 -5.15
C GLU A 163 13.23 10.79 -6.55
N LEU A 164 11.98 10.98 -6.97
CA LEU A 164 11.64 11.59 -8.25
C LEU A 164 12.18 13.01 -8.37
N HIS A 165 12.07 13.82 -7.30
CA HIS A 165 12.60 15.18 -7.30
C HIS A 165 14.13 15.18 -7.37
N ALA A 166 14.82 14.31 -6.63
CA ALA A 166 16.28 14.17 -6.70
C ALA A 166 16.70 13.82 -8.14
N LYS A 167 16.09 12.79 -8.73
CA LYS A 167 16.34 12.36 -10.13
C LYS A 167 16.14 13.53 -11.12
N ASN A 168 15.03 14.25 -11.03
CA ASN A 168 14.70 15.35 -11.93
C ASN A 168 15.63 16.56 -11.80
N THR A 169 16.24 16.72 -10.63
CA THR A 169 17.20 17.83 -10.37
C THR A 169 18.66 17.40 -10.51
N GLY A 170 18.91 16.15 -10.94
CA GLY A 170 20.26 15.61 -11.13
C GLY A 170 21.05 15.41 -9.83
N LYS A 171 20.35 15.21 -8.71
CA LYS A 171 20.96 14.98 -7.40
C LYS A 171 20.89 13.52 -6.99
N ASP A 172 21.86 13.05 -6.21
CA ASP A 172 21.72 11.77 -5.51
C ASP A 172 20.79 11.96 -4.31
N ILE A 173 19.82 11.08 -4.15
CA ILE A 173 18.89 11.08 -3.01
C ILE A 173 19.65 10.99 -1.67
N LYS A 174 20.78 10.30 -1.63
CA LYS A 174 21.61 10.14 -0.44
C LYS A 174 22.29 11.41 0.02
N ASP A 175 22.47 12.38 -0.88
CA ASP A 175 23.11 13.67 -0.61
C ASP A 175 22.08 14.80 -0.40
N THR A 176 20.79 14.44 -0.27
CA THR A 176 19.72 15.43 -0.15
C THR A 176 18.89 15.19 1.10
N ASN A 177 18.41 16.30 1.68
CA ASN A 177 17.43 16.27 2.76
C ASN A 177 16.13 16.89 2.28
N TYR A 178 15.01 16.30 2.65
CA TYR A 178 13.68 16.76 2.26
C TYR A 178 12.77 16.93 3.46
N VAL A 179 11.93 17.93 3.40
CA VAL A 179 10.68 17.97 4.16
C VAL A 179 9.55 17.77 3.15
N CYS A 180 8.88 16.63 3.24
CA CYS A 180 7.81 16.24 2.33
C CYS A 180 6.47 16.28 3.05
N ALA A 181 5.49 16.99 2.48
CA ALA A 181 4.12 17.02 2.95
C ALA A 181 3.22 16.21 2.00
N HIS A 182 2.55 15.20 2.53
CA HIS A 182 1.42 14.55 1.88
C HIS A 182 0.15 15.19 2.43
N ILE A 183 -0.63 15.82 1.57
CA ILE A 183 -1.84 16.57 1.93
C ILE A 183 -3.00 16.04 1.08
N ASP A 184 -3.91 15.31 1.74
CA ASP A 184 -5.13 14.76 1.17
C ASP A 184 -6.14 14.58 2.33
N GLY A 185 -7.04 13.61 2.27
CA GLY A 185 -7.95 13.27 3.39
C GLY A 185 -7.24 13.01 4.73
N GLY A 186 -5.99 12.55 4.67
CA GLY A 186 -5.04 12.55 5.78
C GLY A 186 -3.84 13.44 5.47
N ILE A 187 -3.25 14.06 6.49
CA ILE A 187 -2.07 14.91 6.35
C ILE A 187 -0.90 14.30 7.12
N THR A 188 0.22 14.07 6.44
CA THR A 188 1.48 13.70 7.09
C THR A 188 2.64 14.51 6.52
N ILE A 189 3.52 14.97 7.42
CA ILE A 189 4.73 15.70 7.06
C ILE A 189 5.91 14.90 7.60
N GLY A 190 6.84 14.54 6.73
CA GLY A 190 8.05 13.78 7.07
C GLY A 190 9.31 14.55 6.71
N ALA A 191 10.33 14.43 7.57
CA ALA A 191 11.70 14.82 7.25
C ALA A 191 12.44 13.55 6.78
N HIS A 192 13.01 13.61 5.59
CA HIS A 192 13.74 12.52 4.96
C HIS A 192 15.20 12.93 4.75
N ARG A 193 16.10 12.00 5.08
CA ARG A 193 17.54 12.23 5.08
C ARG A 193 18.27 11.10 4.36
#